data_225d814a717794bce5ea57709e912713
#
_entry.id   225d814a717794bce5ea57709e912713
#
_cell.length_a   1.000
_cell.length_b   1.000
_cell.length_c   1.000
_cell.angle_alpha   90.00
_cell.angle_beta   90.00
_cell.angle_gamma   90.00
#
_symmetry.space_group_name_H-M   'P 1'
#
loop_
_entity.id
_entity.type
_entity.pdbx_description
1 polymer ?
#
loop_
_entity_poly.entity_id
_entity_poly.type
_entity_poly.pdbx_seq_one_letter_code
_entity_poly.pdbx_strand_id
1 'polypeptide(L)'
;WMIPVFYVWMEIITVLSILQFWLLAGEVFNPRQAKRIFSLVIAGGSFAGMGTGYGIKPFVAVYGSQNLLYMTIFFIGLSVVMGQLVRPFRIGRQGAMDQSDMLVNKQKIKFDPYLKAIALMVACSAFISKIVDYQFKIMAATAFPTQDELVNFFGTYYMSTGAATLIMQIFVTGFILTRFGILAGLLV
;
A
#
# COMPACT_ATOMS: atom_id res chain seq x y z
N TRP A 1 -15.35 4.36 -23.35
CA TRP A 1 -14.57 3.12 -23.12
C TRP A 1 -13.16 3.38 -22.57
N MET A 2 -12.56 4.53 -22.81
CA MET A 2 -11.20 4.84 -22.30
C MET A 2 -11.12 4.97 -20.77
N ILE A 3 -12.13 5.55 -20.13
CA ILE A 3 -12.13 5.80 -18.67
C ILE A 3 -12.03 4.49 -17.83
N PRO A 4 -12.88 3.46 -18.06
CA PRO A 4 -12.76 2.23 -17.31
C PRO A 4 -11.46 1.46 -17.58
N VAL A 5 -10.93 1.51 -18.80
CA VAL A 5 -9.63 0.90 -19.14
C VAL A 5 -8.50 1.58 -18.37
N PHE A 6 -8.50 2.93 -18.33
CA PHE A 6 -7.52 3.69 -17.55
C PHE A 6 -7.60 3.38 -16.05
N TYR A 7 -8.81 3.27 -15.51
CA TYR A 7 -9.02 2.91 -14.10
C TYR A 7 -8.42 1.53 -13.77
N VAL A 8 -8.74 0.51 -14.57
CA VAL A 8 -8.19 -0.85 -14.39
C VAL A 8 -6.66 -0.84 -14.50
N TRP A 9 -6.12 -0.10 -15.47
CA TRP A 9 -4.67 0.03 -15.64
C TRP A 9 -3.98 0.63 -14.41
N MET A 10 -4.54 1.69 -13.85
CA MET A 10 -4.01 2.33 -12.63
C MET A 10 -4.08 1.40 -11.43
N GLU A 11 -5.15 0.62 -11.27
CA GLU A 11 -5.25 -0.40 -10.22
C GLU A 11 -4.19 -1.49 -10.36
N ILE A 12 -3.94 -1.98 -11.57
CA ILE A 12 -2.89 -2.98 -11.84
C ILE A 12 -1.51 -2.42 -11.46
N ILE A 13 -1.18 -1.19 -11.86
CA ILE A 13 0.10 -0.56 -11.52
C ILE A 13 0.24 -0.41 -10.01
N THR A 14 -0.81 0.00 -9.31
CA THR A 14 -0.81 0.16 -7.86
C THR A 14 -0.53 -1.17 -7.16
N VAL A 15 -1.23 -2.23 -7.52
CA VAL A 15 -1.04 -3.57 -6.94
C VAL A 15 0.36 -4.09 -7.23
N LEU A 16 0.85 -3.97 -8.47
CA LEU A 16 2.21 -4.40 -8.84
C LEU A 16 3.27 -3.62 -8.07
N SER A 17 3.10 -2.31 -7.87
CA SER A 17 4.04 -1.48 -7.11
C SER A 17 4.12 -1.91 -5.64
N ILE A 18 2.98 -2.21 -5.02
CA ILE A 18 2.92 -2.72 -3.65
C ILE A 18 3.60 -4.09 -3.55
N LEU A 19 3.32 -5.01 -4.47
CA LEU A 19 3.94 -6.33 -4.50
C LEU A 19 5.45 -6.25 -4.67
N GLN A 20 5.93 -5.43 -5.61
CA GLN A 20 7.37 -5.21 -5.84
C GLN A 20 8.06 -4.63 -4.60
N PHE A 21 7.39 -3.67 -3.93
CA PHE A 21 7.90 -3.11 -2.68
C PHE A 21 8.06 -4.19 -1.59
N TRP A 22 7.05 -5.03 -1.37
CA TRP A 22 7.12 -6.08 -0.35
C TRP A 22 8.14 -7.18 -0.70
N LEU A 23 8.28 -7.54 -1.97
CA LEU A 23 9.33 -8.44 -2.44
C LEU A 23 10.72 -7.86 -2.14
N LEU A 24 10.94 -6.59 -2.50
CA LEU A 24 12.20 -5.89 -2.23
C LEU A 24 12.48 -5.80 -0.72
N ALA A 25 11.49 -5.46 0.09
CA ALA A 25 11.62 -5.40 1.54
C ALA A 25 11.97 -6.77 2.14
N GLY A 26 11.37 -7.85 1.64
CA GLY A 26 11.67 -9.23 2.05
C GLY A 26 13.10 -9.67 1.69
N GLU A 27 13.65 -9.19 0.57
CA GLU A 27 15.04 -9.48 0.16
C GLU A 27 16.07 -8.67 0.97
N VAL A 28 15.75 -7.43 1.33
CA VAL A 28 16.70 -6.52 2.01
C VAL A 28 16.78 -6.78 3.51
N PHE A 29 15.68 -7.15 4.16
CA PHE A 29 15.61 -7.26 5.62
C PHE A 29 15.64 -8.70 6.13
N ASN A 30 16.45 -8.97 7.15
CA ASN A 30 16.39 -10.24 7.88
C ASN A 30 15.10 -10.36 8.68
N PRO A 31 14.57 -11.58 8.93
CA PRO A 31 13.32 -11.79 9.68
C PRO A 31 13.28 -11.12 11.06
N ARG A 32 14.43 -11.00 11.73
CA ARG A 32 14.54 -10.29 13.03
C ARG A 32 14.46 -8.78 12.90
N GLN A 33 15.04 -8.22 11.84
CA GLN A 33 14.99 -6.78 11.53
C GLN A 33 13.63 -6.40 10.91
N ALA A 34 13.03 -7.29 10.13
CA ALA A 34 11.75 -7.11 9.47
C ALA A 34 10.65 -6.72 10.45
N LYS A 35 10.56 -7.38 11.62
CA LYS A 35 9.54 -7.06 12.65
C LYS A 35 9.56 -5.61 13.11
N ARG A 36 10.74 -4.99 13.18
CA ARG A 36 10.90 -3.63 13.67
C ARG A 36 10.75 -2.60 12.56
N ILE A 37 11.21 -2.94 11.37
CA ILE A 37 11.21 -2.03 10.21
C ILE A 37 9.85 -2.02 9.52
N PHE A 38 9.12 -3.14 9.49
CA PHE A 38 7.79 -3.18 8.87
C PHE A 38 6.79 -2.27 9.55
N SER A 39 6.82 -2.16 10.89
CA SER A 39 5.96 -1.19 11.59
C SER A 39 6.29 0.26 11.21
N LEU A 40 7.57 0.58 11.05
CA LEU A 40 8.03 1.90 10.61
C LEU A 40 7.62 2.20 9.15
N VAL A 41 7.75 1.20 8.27
CA VAL A 41 7.34 1.31 6.86
C VAL A 41 5.83 1.54 6.73
N ILE A 42 5.02 0.79 7.48
CA ILE A 42 3.57 0.94 7.48
C ILE A 42 3.19 2.32 8.04
N ALA A 43 3.84 2.78 9.11
CA ALA A 43 3.66 4.13 9.63
C ALA A 43 4.03 5.19 8.58
N GLY A 44 5.13 5.00 7.83
CA GLY A 44 5.52 5.85 6.71
C GLY A 44 4.43 5.97 5.64
N GLY A 45 3.73 4.88 5.31
CA GLY A 45 2.57 4.88 4.42
C GLY A 45 1.41 5.76 4.93
N SER A 46 1.12 5.65 6.23
CA SER A 46 0.08 6.48 6.87
C SER A 46 0.47 7.97 6.90
N PHE A 47 1.74 8.30 7.17
CA PHE A 47 2.26 9.66 7.06
C PHE A 47 2.18 10.21 5.64
N ALA A 48 2.50 9.39 4.64
CA ALA A 48 2.37 9.77 3.24
C ALA A 48 0.91 10.07 2.86
N GLY A 49 -0.04 9.24 3.32
CA GLY A 49 -1.47 9.45 3.14
C GLY A 49 -1.95 10.76 3.75
N MET A 50 -1.54 11.06 4.99
CA MET A 50 -1.84 12.34 5.65
C MET A 50 -1.22 13.53 4.91
N GLY A 51 0.05 13.43 4.54
CA GLY A 51 0.78 14.48 3.83
C GLY A 51 0.15 14.78 2.47
N THR A 52 -0.23 13.75 1.73
CA THR A 52 -0.95 13.88 0.46
C THR A 52 -2.31 14.54 0.66
N GLY A 53 -3.10 14.06 1.62
CA GLY A 53 -4.42 14.62 1.93
C GLY A 53 -4.36 16.09 2.36
N TYR A 54 -3.37 16.47 3.17
CA TYR A 54 -3.14 17.85 3.56
C TYR A 54 -2.66 18.72 2.39
N GLY A 55 -1.74 18.19 1.57
CA GLY A 55 -1.13 18.92 0.45
C GLY A 55 -2.07 19.10 -0.77
N ILE A 56 -3.06 18.24 -0.95
CA ILE A 56 -4.01 18.32 -2.07
C ILE A 56 -4.82 19.62 -2.02
N LYS A 57 -5.31 20.04 -0.84
CA LYS A 57 -6.14 21.23 -0.70
C LYS A 57 -5.47 22.52 -1.19
N PRO A 58 -4.29 22.91 -0.66
CA PRO A 58 -3.63 24.13 -1.13
C PRO A 58 -3.16 24.01 -2.58
N PHE A 59 -2.80 22.80 -3.04
CA PHE A 59 -2.41 22.59 -4.42
C PHE A 59 -3.58 22.82 -5.40
N VAL A 60 -4.76 22.26 -5.10
CA VAL A 60 -5.96 22.43 -5.93
C VAL A 60 -6.44 23.88 -5.91
N ALA A 61 -6.36 24.56 -4.78
CA ALA A 61 -6.73 25.97 -4.66
C ALA A 61 -5.90 26.90 -5.56
N VAL A 62 -4.62 26.55 -5.80
CA VAL A 62 -3.70 27.38 -6.60
C VAL A 62 -3.65 26.93 -8.06
N TYR A 63 -3.60 25.61 -8.29
CA TYR A 63 -3.31 25.05 -9.62
C TYR A 63 -4.52 24.35 -10.26
N GLY A 64 -5.61 24.14 -9.53
CA GLY A 64 -6.79 23.39 -9.99
C GLY A 64 -6.58 21.87 -9.95
N SER A 65 -7.71 21.15 -9.92
CA SER A 65 -7.73 19.68 -9.82
C SER A 65 -7.10 18.96 -11.03
N GLN A 66 -7.13 19.56 -12.22
CA GLN A 66 -6.57 18.97 -13.44
C GLN A 66 -5.05 18.76 -13.35
N ASN A 67 -4.36 19.60 -12.59
CA ASN A 67 -2.91 19.55 -12.44
C ASN A 67 -2.41 18.50 -11.41
N LEU A 68 -3.31 17.80 -10.72
CA LEU A 68 -2.96 16.66 -9.86
C LEU A 68 -2.25 15.53 -10.62
N LEU A 69 -2.47 15.45 -11.94
CA LEU A 69 -1.77 14.48 -12.78
C LEU A 69 -0.25 14.71 -12.77
N TYR A 70 0.20 15.96 -12.80
CA TYR A 70 1.64 16.29 -12.72
C TYR A 70 2.24 15.90 -11.37
N MET A 71 1.49 16.10 -10.29
CA MET A 71 1.90 15.66 -8.95
C MET A 71 2.06 14.13 -8.89
N THR A 72 1.15 13.40 -9.51
CA THR A 72 1.23 11.93 -9.61
C THR A 72 2.46 11.49 -10.40
N ILE A 73 2.74 12.10 -11.55
CA ILE A 73 3.94 11.82 -12.37
C ILE A 73 5.22 12.08 -11.55
N PHE A 74 5.26 13.19 -10.81
CA PHE A 74 6.40 13.52 -9.94
C PHE A 74 6.66 12.44 -8.89
N PHE A 75 5.62 11.97 -8.18
CA PHE A 75 5.79 10.92 -7.16
C PHE A 75 6.15 9.55 -7.76
N ILE A 76 5.62 9.22 -8.94
CA ILE A 76 6.05 8.01 -9.67
C ILE A 76 7.54 8.11 -10.03
N GLY A 77 7.98 9.24 -10.57
CA GLY A 77 9.40 9.47 -10.88
C GLY A 77 10.28 9.36 -9.64
N LEU A 78 9.87 9.97 -8.53
CA LEU A 78 10.57 9.88 -7.24
C LEU A 78 10.65 8.42 -6.74
N SER A 79 9.58 7.65 -6.88
CA SER A 79 9.56 6.21 -6.52
C SER A 79 10.56 5.41 -7.34
N VAL A 80 10.67 5.65 -8.65
CA VAL A 80 11.65 4.99 -9.52
C VAL A 80 13.09 5.36 -9.12
N VAL A 81 13.35 6.63 -8.83
CA VAL A 81 14.68 7.09 -8.37
C VAL A 81 15.06 6.43 -7.03
N MET A 82 14.14 6.39 -6.07
CA MET A 82 14.37 5.71 -4.79
C MET A 82 14.61 4.21 -4.97
N GLY A 83 13.88 3.54 -5.86
CA GLY A 83 14.09 2.15 -6.21
C GLY A 83 15.49 1.89 -6.81
N GLN A 84 16.02 2.82 -7.61
CA GLN A 84 17.38 2.71 -8.16
C GLN A 84 18.45 2.93 -7.09
N LEU A 85 18.24 3.82 -6.13
CA LEU A 85 19.15 4.06 -5.01
C LEU A 85 19.28 2.84 -4.08
N VAL A 86 18.26 2.01 -3.99
CA VAL A 86 18.28 0.78 -3.17
C VAL A 86 18.96 -0.40 -3.88
N ARG A 87 19.08 -0.37 -5.21
CA ARG A 87 19.72 -1.45 -6.01
C ARG A 87 21.11 -1.89 -5.53
N PRO A 88 22.07 -0.99 -5.22
CA PRO A 88 23.41 -1.43 -4.79
C PRO A 88 23.40 -2.22 -3.48
N PHE A 89 22.45 -1.94 -2.57
CA PHE A 89 22.30 -2.70 -1.32
C PHE A 89 21.76 -4.13 -1.55
N ARG A 90 21.03 -4.36 -2.64
CA ARG A 90 20.51 -5.67 -3.06
C ARG A 90 21.62 -6.57 -3.57
N ILE A 91 22.53 -6.06 -4.41
CA ILE A 91 23.59 -6.84 -5.06
C ILE A 91 24.58 -7.41 -4.03
N GLY A 92 24.91 -6.66 -2.98
CA GLY A 92 25.81 -7.13 -1.92
C GLY A 92 25.29 -8.32 -1.11
N ARG A 93 23.99 -8.59 -1.13
CA ARG A 93 23.36 -9.65 -0.34
C ARG A 93 22.99 -10.89 -1.15
N GLN A 94 22.74 -10.76 -2.44
CA GLN A 94 22.49 -11.91 -3.33
C GLN A 94 23.67 -12.86 -3.37
N GLY A 95 24.90 -12.38 -3.29
CA GLY A 95 26.09 -13.24 -3.22
C GLY A 95 26.18 -14.15 -1.99
N ALA A 96 25.47 -13.79 -0.89
CA ALA A 96 25.41 -14.60 0.33
C ALA A 96 24.21 -15.58 0.35
N MET A 97 23.15 -15.27 -0.39
CA MET A 97 21.92 -16.10 -0.47
C MET A 97 21.99 -17.18 -1.55
N ASP A 98 22.73 -16.95 -2.62
CA ASP A 98 22.82 -17.88 -3.77
C ASP A 98 23.41 -19.25 -3.40
N GLN A 99 24.22 -19.34 -2.32
CA GLN A 99 24.74 -20.61 -1.83
C GLN A 99 23.72 -21.43 -1.02
N SER A 100 22.73 -20.81 -0.41
CA SER A 100 21.69 -21.53 0.35
C SER A 100 20.47 -21.87 -0.51
N ASP A 101 20.16 -21.09 -1.53
CA ASP A 101 19.00 -21.30 -2.41
C ASP A 101 19.24 -22.35 -3.51
N MET A 102 20.51 -22.68 -3.83
CA MET A 102 20.80 -23.81 -4.73
C MET A 102 20.34 -25.17 -4.16
N LEU A 103 20.10 -25.25 -2.86
CA LEU A 103 19.61 -26.46 -2.21
C LEU A 103 18.07 -26.50 -2.06
N VAL A 104 17.38 -25.39 -2.30
CA VAL A 104 15.93 -25.39 -2.40
C VAL A 104 15.52 -25.95 -3.76
N ASN A 105 15.47 -27.28 -3.76
CA ASN A 105 14.90 -28.11 -4.81
C ASN A 105 13.70 -27.37 -5.45
N LYS A 106 13.63 -27.33 -6.78
CA LYS A 106 12.45 -26.91 -7.58
C LYS A 106 11.27 -27.83 -7.26
N GLN A 107 10.79 -27.77 -6.03
CA GLN A 107 9.57 -28.46 -5.64
C GLN A 107 8.45 -27.75 -6.41
N LYS A 108 7.95 -28.40 -7.44
CA LYS A 108 6.73 -27.97 -8.15
C LYS A 108 5.70 -27.67 -7.07
N ILE A 109 5.35 -26.40 -6.92
CA ILE A 109 4.28 -25.98 -6.01
C ILE A 109 3.05 -26.74 -6.46
N LYS A 110 2.77 -27.88 -5.81
CA LYS A 110 1.49 -28.58 -5.98
C LYS A 110 0.46 -27.64 -5.36
N PHE A 111 -0.49 -27.19 -6.17
CA PHE A 111 -1.63 -26.44 -5.70
C PHE A 111 -2.48 -27.35 -4.79
N ASP A 112 -2.09 -27.40 -3.54
CA ASP A 112 -2.80 -28.09 -2.47
C ASP A 112 -4.21 -27.49 -2.34
N PRO A 113 -5.25 -28.29 -2.08
CA PRO A 113 -6.62 -27.77 -1.85
C PRO A 113 -6.69 -26.68 -0.79
N TYR A 114 -5.85 -26.76 0.23
CA TYR A 114 -5.71 -25.73 1.25
C TYR A 114 -5.22 -24.38 0.69
N LEU A 115 -4.21 -24.39 -0.18
CA LEU A 115 -3.71 -23.17 -0.83
C LEU A 115 -4.76 -22.55 -1.75
N LYS A 116 -5.55 -23.36 -2.45
CA LYS A 116 -6.67 -22.89 -3.27
C LYS A 116 -7.75 -22.23 -2.43
N ALA A 117 -8.09 -22.81 -1.28
CA ALA A 117 -9.08 -22.24 -0.37
C ALA A 117 -8.65 -20.86 0.18
N ILE A 118 -7.38 -20.73 0.60
CA ILE A 118 -6.82 -19.45 1.05
C ILE A 118 -6.85 -18.43 -0.10
N ALA A 119 -6.38 -18.81 -1.28
CA ALA A 119 -6.38 -17.93 -2.45
C ALA A 119 -7.79 -17.44 -2.81
N LEU A 120 -8.78 -18.33 -2.77
CA LEU A 120 -10.17 -17.97 -3.02
C LEU A 120 -10.72 -17.02 -1.94
N MET A 121 -10.42 -17.26 -0.67
CA MET A 121 -10.85 -16.39 0.44
C MET A 121 -10.25 -14.97 0.28
N VAL A 122 -8.96 -14.87 -0.04
CA VAL A 122 -8.31 -13.58 -0.30
C VAL A 122 -8.92 -12.89 -1.52
N ALA A 123 -9.18 -13.62 -2.60
CA ALA A 123 -9.79 -13.07 -3.81
C ALA A 123 -11.21 -12.54 -3.54
N CYS A 124 -12.05 -13.29 -2.81
CA CYS A 124 -13.39 -12.84 -2.42
C CYS A 124 -13.34 -11.59 -1.53
N SER A 125 -12.45 -11.56 -0.56
CA SER A 125 -12.26 -10.40 0.32
C SER A 125 -11.83 -9.15 -0.46
N ALA A 126 -10.87 -9.30 -1.38
CA ALA A 126 -10.42 -8.22 -2.24
C ALA A 126 -11.56 -7.71 -3.15
N PHE A 127 -12.36 -8.60 -3.70
CA PHE A 127 -13.49 -8.26 -4.56
C PHE A 127 -14.55 -7.45 -3.80
N ILE A 128 -14.92 -7.90 -2.59
CA ILE A 128 -15.87 -7.19 -1.72
C ILE A 128 -15.34 -5.78 -1.40
N SER A 129 -14.07 -5.67 -1.01
CA SER A 129 -13.44 -4.38 -0.71
C SER A 129 -13.49 -3.41 -1.89
N LYS A 130 -13.30 -3.90 -3.11
CA LYS A 130 -13.38 -3.06 -4.33
C LYS A 130 -14.80 -2.62 -4.66
N ILE A 131 -15.81 -3.45 -4.42
CA ILE A 131 -17.21 -3.07 -4.59
C ILE A 131 -17.57 -1.93 -3.61
N VAL A 132 -17.20 -2.06 -2.34
CA VAL A 132 -17.47 -1.05 -1.32
C VAL A 132 -16.76 0.27 -1.65
N ASP A 133 -15.48 0.20 -2.05
CA ASP A 133 -14.70 1.39 -2.47
C ASP A 133 -15.36 2.09 -3.67
N TYR A 134 -15.82 1.33 -4.65
CA TYR A 134 -16.50 1.86 -5.81
C TYR A 134 -17.83 2.55 -5.45
N GLN A 135 -18.65 1.91 -4.61
CA GLN A 135 -19.90 2.50 -4.11
C GLN A 135 -19.64 3.80 -3.34
N PHE A 136 -18.63 3.81 -2.47
CA PHE A 136 -18.23 5.01 -1.74
C PHE A 136 -17.84 6.16 -2.68
N LYS A 137 -17.07 5.88 -3.72
CA LYS A 137 -16.68 6.89 -4.72
C LYS A 137 -17.86 7.44 -5.50
N ILE A 138 -18.84 6.59 -5.87
CA ILE A 138 -20.07 7.05 -6.54
C ILE A 138 -20.88 7.95 -5.61
N MET A 139 -21.10 7.53 -4.36
CA MET A 139 -21.85 8.33 -3.39
C MET A 139 -21.18 9.69 -3.13
N ALA A 140 -19.86 9.72 -3.02
CA ALA A 140 -19.11 10.95 -2.90
C ALA A 140 -19.27 11.85 -4.13
N ALA A 141 -19.18 11.28 -5.35
CA ALA A 141 -19.36 12.04 -6.58
C ALA A 141 -20.79 12.61 -6.76
N THR A 142 -21.80 11.94 -6.21
CA THR A 142 -23.17 12.47 -6.22
C THR A 142 -23.40 13.58 -5.18
N ALA A 143 -22.70 13.51 -4.05
CA ALA A 143 -22.79 14.50 -2.98
C ALA A 143 -22.00 15.78 -3.28
N PHE A 144 -20.88 15.67 -4.02
CA PHE A 144 -19.99 16.76 -4.39
C PHE A 144 -19.90 16.91 -5.91
N PRO A 145 -20.80 17.70 -6.53
CA PRO A 145 -20.91 17.78 -7.99
C PRO A 145 -19.75 18.51 -8.67
N THR A 146 -19.01 19.36 -7.94
CA THR A 146 -17.85 20.04 -8.48
C THR A 146 -16.58 19.22 -8.25
N GLN A 147 -15.70 19.19 -9.26
CA GLN A 147 -14.46 18.40 -9.20
C GLN A 147 -13.57 18.85 -8.04
N ASP A 148 -13.49 20.15 -7.77
CA ASP A 148 -12.64 20.69 -6.70
C ASP A 148 -13.20 20.35 -5.31
N GLU A 149 -14.52 20.35 -5.11
CA GLU A 149 -15.14 19.92 -3.86
C GLU A 149 -14.92 18.44 -3.61
N LEU A 150 -15.06 17.61 -4.64
CA LEU A 150 -14.82 16.19 -4.56
C LEU A 150 -13.36 15.87 -4.17
N VAL A 151 -12.39 16.56 -4.80
CA VAL A 151 -10.98 16.40 -4.46
C VAL A 151 -10.68 16.88 -3.03
N ASN A 152 -11.26 18.00 -2.59
CA ASN A 152 -11.13 18.48 -1.23
C ASN A 152 -11.73 17.53 -0.19
N PHE A 153 -12.87 16.91 -0.51
CA PHE A 153 -13.48 15.86 0.31
C PHE A 153 -12.55 14.66 0.47
N PHE A 154 -12.05 14.10 -0.63
CA PHE A 154 -11.12 12.98 -0.59
C PHE A 154 -9.80 13.33 0.11
N GLY A 155 -9.28 14.54 -0.08
CA GLY A 155 -8.11 15.02 0.65
C GLY A 155 -8.32 15.00 2.17
N THR A 156 -9.49 15.51 2.65
CA THR A 156 -9.85 15.47 4.07
C THR A 156 -10.05 14.05 4.57
N TYR A 157 -10.72 13.22 3.79
CA TYR A 157 -10.98 11.82 4.11
C TYR A 157 -9.67 11.04 4.29
N TYR A 158 -8.76 11.09 3.32
CA TYR A 158 -7.48 10.38 3.41
C TYR A 158 -6.57 10.93 4.51
N MET A 159 -6.59 12.24 4.76
CA MET A 159 -5.87 12.84 5.89
C MET A 159 -6.41 12.29 7.22
N SER A 160 -7.72 12.28 7.41
CA SER A 160 -8.35 11.79 8.64
C SER A 160 -8.14 10.31 8.84
N THR A 161 -8.28 9.51 7.78
CA THR A 161 -8.05 8.07 7.80
C THR A 161 -6.58 7.75 8.10
N GLY A 162 -5.63 8.46 7.50
CA GLY A 162 -4.22 8.33 7.79
C GLY A 162 -3.89 8.65 9.24
N ALA A 163 -4.46 9.74 9.80
CA ALA A 163 -4.30 10.11 11.20
C ALA A 163 -4.87 9.03 12.14
N ALA A 164 -6.09 8.57 11.88
CA ALA A 164 -6.71 7.50 12.66
C ALA A 164 -5.89 6.20 12.63
N THR A 165 -5.38 5.83 11.45
CA THR A 165 -4.52 4.65 11.28
C THR A 165 -3.23 4.78 12.08
N LEU A 166 -2.57 5.94 12.06
CA LEU A 166 -1.37 6.19 12.87
C LEU A 166 -1.65 6.08 14.36
N ILE A 167 -2.73 6.69 14.84
CA ILE A 167 -3.15 6.61 16.24
C ILE A 167 -3.38 5.14 16.62
N MET A 168 -4.11 4.38 15.81
CA MET A 168 -4.34 2.95 16.02
C MET A 168 -3.04 2.16 16.03
N GLN A 169 -2.12 2.42 15.11
CA GLN A 169 -0.83 1.73 15.06
C GLN A 169 0.03 1.98 16.31
N ILE A 170 0.11 3.23 16.75
CA ILE A 170 0.97 3.61 17.88
C ILE A 170 0.38 3.12 19.20
N PHE A 171 -0.90 3.39 19.43
CA PHE A 171 -1.52 3.15 20.74
C PHE A 171 -2.13 1.76 20.85
N VAL A 172 -2.90 1.32 19.86
CA VAL A 172 -3.66 0.06 19.95
C VAL A 172 -2.76 -1.14 19.67
N THR A 173 -1.99 -1.11 18.58
CA THR A 173 -1.13 -2.23 18.20
C THR A 173 -0.01 -2.43 19.23
N GLY A 174 0.64 -1.36 19.68
CA GLY A 174 1.66 -1.41 20.73
C GLY A 174 1.10 -1.96 22.04
N PHE A 175 -0.05 -1.45 22.49
CA PHE A 175 -0.70 -1.87 23.73
C PHE A 175 -1.19 -3.32 23.69
N ILE A 176 -1.84 -3.74 22.59
CA ILE A 176 -2.36 -5.11 22.44
C ILE A 176 -1.22 -6.12 22.40
N LEU A 177 -0.18 -5.86 21.61
CA LEU A 177 0.97 -6.77 21.49
C LEU A 177 1.74 -6.92 22.80
N THR A 178 1.87 -5.86 23.59
CA THR A 178 2.61 -5.91 24.87
C THR A 178 1.81 -6.56 25.99
N ARG A 179 0.49 -6.37 26.00
CA ARG A 179 -0.35 -6.82 27.14
C ARG A 179 -1.06 -8.15 26.88
N PHE A 180 -1.42 -8.47 25.66
CA PHE A 180 -2.18 -9.67 25.30
C PHE A 180 -1.41 -10.67 24.43
N GLY A 181 -0.21 -10.31 23.98
CA GLY A 181 0.62 -11.16 23.13
C GLY A 181 0.15 -11.27 21.68
N ILE A 182 0.91 -12.02 20.89
CA ILE A 182 0.72 -12.13 19.43
C ILE A 182 -0.62 -12.78 19.05
N LEU A 183 -1.12 -13.73 19.86
CA LEU A 183 -2.38 -14.43 19.60
C LEU A 183 -3.59 -13.49 19.63
N ALA A 184 -3.63 -12.54 20.56
CA ALA A 184 -4.70 -11.55 20.62
C ALA A 184 -4.62 -10.53 19.47
N GLY A 185 -3.40 -10.19 19.04
CA GLY A 185 -3.20 -9.30 17.90
C GLY A 185 -3.61 -9.89 16.53
N LEU A 186 -3.78 -11.22 16.45
CA LEU A 186 -4.26 -11.91 15.25
C LEU A 186 -5.78 -12.02 15.19
N LEU A 187 -6.48 -11.79 16.32
CA LEU A 187 -7.94 -11.90 16.43
C LEU A 187 -8.66 -10.53 16.28
N VAL A 188 -7.94 -9.42 16.28
CA VAL A 188 -8.42 -8.04 16.09
C VAL A 188 -8.09 -7.55 14.68
#